data_3e37feb3a6e317ca105f60c2308f1d0f
#
_entry.id   3e37feb3a6e317ca105f60c2308f1d0f
#
_cell.length_a   1.000
_cell.length_b   1.000
_cell.length_c   1.000
_cell.angle_alpha   90.00
_cell.angle_beta   90.00
_cell.angle_gamma   90.00
#
_symmetry.space_group_name_H-M   'P 1'
#
loop_
_entity.id
_entity.type
_entity.pdbx_description
1 polymer ?
#
loop_
_entity_poly.entity_id
_entity_poly.type
_entity_poly.pdbx_seq_one_letter_code
_entity_poly.pdbx_strand_id
1 'polypeptide(L)'
;MSIHEECGVFGVYSQRQEDVASLAYYGLYSLQHRGQEGCGIVVNDDGVFDGHKGLGLVSEVFTGSVMKQFPRGKMAVAHARYGTTGGSNLANCQPIQVNHLKGKLALAHNGNLSNALQLRRELELSGAIFHTTSDTETIAYVITRERITAPSIQAAVSRTVDRLEGAFSLVMMSSTKLIAVRDPHGFRPLCYGKMKDGTYIVASESCALHAVGAEFQRDILPGEILTFDCDGIHSDTSHCGTAPKKMCIFEYIYFARPDSVIDGVSVHDARVRAGEILAKTHPADADIVIGVPDSGLDAAMGYARESGIPYGIGLIKNKYIGRTFIAPGQDHRVDQVKIKLSPVESEVRGKRVVMVDDSIVRGTTSGRIVQLLRDAGAKEIHMRISAPPFLHPCYYGTDIDSREHLIACRHTVAEIGEIIGVDSLGYLPLENLRDLCGSEEYCSACFDGDYPTSIPEDTRKDQFEQKLSQRKAGEKP
;
A
#
# COMPACT_ATOMS: atom_id res chain seq x y z
N MET A 1 7.32 15.59 1.44
CA MET A 1 6.88 14.34 0.80
C MET A 1 5.58 13.96 1.45
N SER A 2 4.55 13.65 0.67
CA SER A 2 3.36 12.97 1.15
C SER A 2 3.74 11.55 1.59
N ILE A 3 2.92 10.92 2.44
CA ILE A 3 3.01 9.48 2.66
C ILE A 3 2.89 8.81 1.29
N HIS A 4 3.75 7.83 1.06
CA HIS A 4 3.80 7.10 -0.18
C HIS A 4 3.08 5.77 -0.02
N GLU A 5 2.63 5.24 -1.14
CA GLU A 5 1.67 4.16 -1.27
C GLU A 5 2.29 2.80 -0.94
N GLU A 6 1.42 1.81 -0.82
CA GLU A 6 1.73 0.42 -0.58
C GLU A 6 1.67 -0.36 -1.89
N CYS A 7 2.36 -1.50 -1.96
CA CYS A 7 2.31 -2.38 -3.13
C CYS A 7 0.92 -2.96 -3.38
N GLY A 8 0.64 -3.32 -4.64
CA GLY A 8 -0.53 -4.07 -5.05
C GLY A 8 -0.14 -5.44 -5.62
N VAL A 9 -0.79 -6.50 -5.14
CA VAL A 9 -0.60 -7.87 -5.66
C VAL A 9 -1.86 -8.36 -6.36
N PHE A 10 -1.66 -9.16 -7.41
CA PHE A 10 -2.76 -9.72 -8.19
C PHE A 10 -2.39 -11.11 -8.70
N GLY A 11 -3.34 -12.04 -8.67
CA GLY A 11 -3.18 -13.41 -9.13
C GLY A 11 -4.39 -13.90 -9.92
N VAL A 12 -4.14 -14.72 -10.93
CA VAL A 12 -5.17 -15.35 -11.78
C VAL A 12 -4.92 -16.86 -11.78
N TYR A 13 -5.98 -17.63 -11.58
CA TYR A 13 -5.98 -19.08 -11.78
C TYR A 13 -7.17 -19.50 -12.64
N SER A 14 -6.89 -20.11 -13.79
CA SER A 14 -7.89 -20.72 -14.69
C SER A 14 -7.59 -22.21 -14.90
N GLN A 15 -8.61 -23.02 -15.01
CA GLN A 15 -8.44 -24.43 -15.40
C GLN A 15 -8.15 -24.59 -16.90
N ARG A 16 -8.37 -23.54 -17.69
CA ARG A 16 -8.16 -23.51 -19.15
C ARG A 16 -7.03 -22.56 -19.53
N GLN A 17 -6.52 -22.73 -20.71
CA GLN A 17 -5.60 -21.77 -21.34
C GLN A 17 -6.37 -20.49 -21.74
N GLU A 18 -6.14 -19.42 -21.01
CA GLU A 18 -6.83 -18.13 -21.17
C GLU A 18 -5.83 -16.98 -21.37
N ASP A 19 -6.34 -15.80 -21.72
CA ASP A 19 -5.55 -14.58 -21.74
C ASP A 19 -5.42 -14.00 -20.31
N VAL A 20 -4.69 -14.75 -19.47
CA VAL A 20 -4.46 -14.39 -18.06
C VAL A 20 -3.58 -13.14 -17.92
N ALA A 21 -2.77 -12.82 -18.94
CA ALA A 21 -1.96 -11.61 -18.96
C ALA A 21 -2.84 -10.35 -19.02
N SER A 22 -3.87 -10.33 -19.86
CA SER A 22 -4.81 -9.22 -19.94
C SER A 22 -5.61 -9.05 -18.65
N LEU A 23 -6.03 -10.13 -18.01
CA LEU A 23 -6.69 -10.07 -16.69
C LEU A 23 -5.74 -9.47 -15.65
N ALA A 24 -4.49 -9.90 -15.61
CA ALA A 24 -3.47 -9.35 -14.72
C ALA A 24 -3.19 -7.87 -14.98
N TYR A 25 -3.13 -7.46 -16.26
CA TYR A 25 -2.97 -6.06 -16.66
C TYR A 25 -4.10 -5.18 -16.12
N TYR A 26 -5.38 -5.55 -16.34
CA TYR A 26 -6.52 -4.77 -15.85
C TYR A 26 -6.61 -4.76 -14.33
N GLY A 27 -6.29 -5.89 -13.68
CA GLY A 27 -6.20 -5.98 -12.23
C GLY A 27 -5.15 -5.02 -11.66
N LEU A 28 -3.93 -5.02 -12.21
CA LEU A 28 -2.88 -4.07 -11.81
C LEU A 28 -3.23 -2.62 -12.10
N TYR A 29 -3.86 -2.36 -13.26
CA TYR A 29 -4.27 -1.01 -13.61
C TYR A 29 -5.26 -0.45 -12.59
N SER A 30 -6.17 -1.26 -12.06
CA SER A 30 -7.09 -0.86 -11.00
C SER A 30 -6.41 -0.70 -9.63
N LEU A 31 -5.24 -1.34 -9.42
CA LEU A 31 -4.40 -1.21 -8.23
C LEU A 31 -3.26 -0.18 -8.39
N GLN A 32 -3.25 0.61 -9.48
CA GLN A 32 -2.19 1.58 -9.77
C GLN A 32 -2.01 2.63 -8.67
N HIS A 33 -3.06 2.94 -7.90
CA HIS A 33 -3.00 3.84 -6.76
C HIS A 33 -2.07 3.31 -5.66
N ARG A 34 -1.86 1.99 -5.58
CA ARG A 34 -0.98 1.35 -4.57
C ARG A 34 0.50 1.40 -4.96
N GLY A 35 0.84 1.37 -6.26
CA GLY A 35 2.24 1.39 -6.68
C GLY A 35 2.43 2.04 -8.04
N GLN A 36 3.37 2.99 -8.16
CA GLN A 36 3.61 3.78 -9.37
C GLN A 36 5.08 3.79 -9.83
N GLU A 37 5.98 3.12 -9.10
CA GLU A 37 7.41 3.12 -9.42
C GLU A 37 7.84 2.03 -10.39
N GLY A 38 7.11 0.92 -10.38
CA GLY A 38 7.37 -0.19 -11.25
C GLY A 38 6.29 -1.25 -11.16
N CYS A 39 6.24 -2.14 -12.13
CA CYS A 39 5.27 -3.23 -12.17
C CYS A 39 5.82 -4.44 -12.92
N GLY A 40 5.16 -5.58 -12.75
CA GLY A 40 5.51 -6.80 -13.43
C GLY A 40 4.35 -7.79 -13.50
N ILE A 41 4.37 -8.61 -14.53
CA ILE A 41 3.45 -9.73 -14.76
C ILE A 41 4.28 -10.94 -15.13
N VAL A 42 3.96 -12.10 -14.55
CA VAL A 42 4.50 -13.41 -14.94
C VAL A 42 3.33 -14.32 -15.23
N VAL A 43 3.35 -14.95 -16.42
CA VAL A 43 2.36 -15.92 -16.90
C VAL A 43 2.97 -17.31 -16.83
N ASN A 44 2.15 -18.28 -16.47
CA ASN A 44 2.49 -19.70 -16.50
C ASN A 44 1.74 -20.38 -17.64
N ASP A 45 2.47 -20.74 -18.68
CA ASP A 45 2.04 -21.61 -19.78
C ASP A 45 2.57 -23.03 -19.54
N ASP A 46 1.73 -23.88 -18.94
CA ASP A 46 2.00 -25.29 -18.66
C ASP A 46 3.38 -25.57 -18.02
N GLY A 47 3.74 -24.77 -17.02
CA GLY A 47 5.02 -24.88 -16.29
C GLY A 47 6.16 -24.05 -16.88
N VAL A 48 5.96 -23.41 -18.02
CA VAL A 48 6.90 -22.43 -18.57
C VAL A 48 6.48 -21.04 -18.12
N PHE A 49 7.39 -20.33 -17.45
CA PHE A 49 7.12 -18.97 -16.96
C PHE A 49 7.66 -17.96 -17.96
N ASP A 50 6.77 -17.10 -18.42
CA ASP A 50 7.10 -15.93 -19.23
C ASP A 50 6.74 -14.67 -18.44
N GLY A 51 7.65 -13.73 -18.35
CA GLY A 51 7.47 -12.57 -17.50
C GLY A 51 8.09 -11.30 -18.08
N HIS A 52 7.39 -10.19 -17.84
CA HIS A 52 7.88 -8.86 -18.14
C HIS A 52 7.71 -7.96 -16.92
N LYS A 53 8.72 -7.11 -16.67
CA LYS A 53 8.69 -6.11 -15.60
C LYS A 53 9.42 -4.84 -16.02
N GLY A 54 9.00 -3.70 -15.50
CA GLY A 54 9.58 -2.41 -15.83
C GLY A 54 9.38 -1.37 -14.73
N LEU A 55 10.13 -0.28 -14.84
CA LEU A 55 9.92 0.92 -14.03
C LEU A 55 8.89 1.81 -14.72
N GLY A 56 7.98 2.40 -13.96
CA GLY A 56 6.91 3.26 -14.44
C GLY A 56 5.51 2.70 -14.17
N LEU A 57 4.51 3.36 -14.75
CA LEU A 57 3.11 2.98 -14.61
C LEU A 57 2.79 1.71 -15.42
N VAL A 58 1.74 1.00 -15.02
CA VAL A 58 1.29 -0.23 -15.70
C VAL A 58 1.07 0.01 -17.21
N SER A 59 0.45 1.13 -17.60
CA SER A 59 0.23 1.47 -19.00
C SER A 59 1.50 1.85 -19.79
N GLU A 60 2.55 2.28 -19.10
CA GLU A 60 3.84 2.62 -19.72
C GLU A 60 4.70 1.36 -19.93
N VAL A 61 4.68 0.45 -18.98
CA VAL A 61 5.45 -0.80 -19.01
C VAL A 61 4.78 -1.82 -19.92
N PHE A 62 3.48 -2.01 -19.81
CA PHE A 62 2.71 -3.00 -20.57
C PHE A 62 2.06 -2.38 -21.79
N THR A 63 2.86 -1.97 -22.75
CA THR A 63 2.38 -1.50 -24.05
C THR A 63 1.70 -2.61 -24.85
N GLY A 64 0.92 -2.25 -25.87
CA GLY A 64 0.26 -3.24 -26.71
C GLY A 64 1.23 -4.21 -27.41
N SER A 65 2.50 -3.81 -27.65
CA SER A 65 3.54 -4.69 -28.18
C SER A 65 4.04 -5.70 -27.15
N VAL A 66 4.17 -5.30 -25.88
CA VAL A 66 4.57 -6.19 -24.78
C VAL A 66 3.46 -7.18 -24.48
N MET A 67 2.20 -6.71 -24.38
CA MET A 67 1.06 -7.58 -24.10
C MET A 67 0.87 -8.69 -25.13
N LYS A 68 1.16 -8.42 -26.41
CA LYS A 68 1.09 -9.43 -27.48
C LYS A 68 2.15 -10.53 -27.40
N GLN A 69 3.20 -10.35 -26.60
CA GLN A 69 4.28 -11.35 -26.44
C GLN A 69 3.91 -12.41 -25.40
N PHE A 70 2.99 -12.11 -24.48
CA PHE A 70 2.58 -13.10 -23.49
C PHE A 70 1.85 -14.28 -24.14
N PRO A 71 2.18 -15.52 -23.73
CA PRO A 71 1.40 -16.69 -24.12
C PRO A 71 0.03 -16.68 -23.45
N ARG A 72 -0.91 -17.45 -23.98
CA ARG A 72 -2.08 -17.87 -23.19
C ARG A 72 -1.58 -18.80 -22.08
N GLY A 73 -2.17 -18.69 -20.90
CA GLY A 73 -1.72 -19.47 -19.76
C GLY A 73 -2.88 -19.83 -18.83
N LYS A 74 -2.60 -20.65 -17.83
CA LYS A 74 -3.57 -20.99 -16.79
C LYS A 74 -3.43 -20.12 -15.55
N MET A 75 -2.27 -19.53 -15.33
CA MET A 75 -2.00 -18.72 -14.15
C MET A 75 -1.21 -17.47 -14.51
N ALA A 76 -1.44 -16.41 -13.76
CA ALA A 76 -0.58 -15.23 -13.76
C ALA A 76 -0.42 -14.70 -12.34
N VAL A 77 0.76 -14.16 -12.04
CA VAL A 77 1.05 -13.38 -10.83
C VAL A 77 1.56 -12.02 -11.27
N ALA A 78 1.06 -10.97 -10.63
CA ALA A 78 1.37 -9.62 -11.01
C ALA A 78 1.53 -8.70 -9.78
N HIS A 79 2.29 -7.62 -9.96
CA HIS A 79 2.65 -6.70 -8.89
C HIS A 79 2.76 -5.27 -9.39
N ALA A 80 2.18 -4.33 -8.64
CA ALA A 80 2.42 -2.90 -8.76
C ALA A 80 3.25 -2.46 -7.55
N ARG A 81 4.46 -1.91 -7.81
CA ARG A 81 5.46 -1.63 -6.78
C ARG A 81 5.43 -0.18 -6.34
N TYR A 82 5.51 -0.02 -5.02
CA TYR A 82 6.08 1.14 -4.38
C TYR A 82 7.32 0.70 -3.55
N GLY A 83 8.41 1.46 -3.59
CA GLY A 83 9.66 1.10 -2.95
C GLY A 83 9.67 1.39 -1.46
N THR A 84 9.23 0.45 -0.63
CA THR A 84 9.30 0.53 0.84
C THR A 84 10.64 0.07 1.39
N THR A 85 11.20 -1.00 0.83
CA THR A 85 12.51 -1.55 1.15
C THR A 85 13.27 -1.83 -0.15
N GLY A 86 14.53 -1.38 -0.22
CA GLY A 86 15.34 -1.41 -1.43
C GLY A 86 15.01 -0.28 -2.39
N GLY A 87 16.01 0.23 -3.14
CA GLY A 87 15.85 1.34 -4.08
C GLY A 87 14.91 1.06 -5.23
N SER A 88 14.51 2.14 -5.90
CA SER A 88 13.69 2.10 -7.11
C SER A 88 14.53 1.64 -8.30
N ASN A 89 14.79 0.34 -8.39
CA ASN A 89 15.52 -0.28 -9.49
C ASN A 89 14.75 -1.49 -10.07
N LEU A 90 15.07 -1.85 -11.30
CA LEU A 90 14.40 -2.93 -12.02
C LEU A 90 14.57 -4.31 -11.33
N ALA A 91 15.71 -4.54 -10.65
CA ALA A 91 15.96 -5.79 -9.95
C ALA A 91 14.93 -6.02 -8.84
N ASN A 92 14.54 -4.97 -8.12
CA ASN A 92 13.55 -5.00 -7.05
C ASN A 92 12.09 -5.06 -7.55
N CYS A 93 11.83 -4.89 -8.86
CA CYS A 93 10.48 -5.07 -9.40
C CYS A 93 10.07 -6.53 -9.28
N GLN A 94 8.84 -6.74 -8.87
CA GLN A 94 8.22 -8.04 -8.70
C GLN A 94 7.24 -8.32 -9.85
N PRO A 95 6.85 -9.61 -10.09
CA PRO A 95 7.15 -10.80 -9.30
C PRO A 95 8.63 -11.23 -9.38
N ILE A 96 9.15 -11.75 -8.25
CA ILE A 96 10.45 -12.41 -8.21
C ILE A 96 10.28 -13.83 -8.74
N GLN A 97 11.11 -14.21 -9.74
CA GLN A 97 11.10 -15.54 -10.31
C GLN A 97 12.35 -16.30 -9.86
N VAL A 98 12.16 -17.53 -9.41
CA VAL A 98 13.26 -18.43 -9.02
C VAL A 98 13.08 -19.81 -9.65
N ASN A 99 14.21 -20.40 -10.06
CA ASN A 99 14.29 -21.79 -10.46
C ASN A 99 14.99 -22.57 -9.34
N HIS A 100 14.38 -23.66 -8.91
CA HIS A 100 14.94 -24.49 -7.85
C HIS A 100 14.76 -25.98 -8.15
N LEU A 101 15.37 -26.85 -7.35
CA LEU A 101 15.41 -28.31 -7.57
C LEU A 101 14.01 -28.93 -7.81
N LYS A 102 12.97 -28.40 -7.23
CA LYS A 102 11.58 -28.93 -7.31
C LYS A 102 10.71 -28.18 -8.34
N GLY A 103 11.28 -27.30 -9.16
CA GLY A 103 10.57 -26.57 -10.22
C GLY A 103 10.76 -25.07 -10.19
N LYS A 104 9.76 -24.34 -10.60
CA LYS A 104 9.76 -22.87 -10.67
C LYS A 104 8.79 -22.26 -9.65
N LEU A 105 9.11 -21.04 -9.23
CA LEU A 105 8.30 -20.21 -8.37
C LEU A 105 8.30 -18.78 -8.90
N ALA A 106 7.13 -18.11 -8.94
CA ALA A 106 7.01 -16.68 -9.10
C ALA A 106 6.23 -16.12 -7.91
N LEU A 107 6.72 -15.05 -7.29
CA LEU A 107 6.22 -14.51 -6.03
C LEU A 107 6.05 -12.99 -6.12
N ALA A 108 4.87 -12.50 -5.72
CA ALA A 108 4.56 -11.09 -5.45
C ALA A 108 4.22 -10.90 -3.96
N HIS A 109 4.70 -9.81 -3.38
CA HIS A 109 4.60 -9.49 -1.96
C HIS A 109 4.15 -8.05 -1.76
N ASN A 110 3.13 -7.86 -0.93
CA ASN A 110 2.73 -6.58 -0.36
C ASN A 110 2.95 -6.61 1.15
N GLY A 111 3.79 -5.73 1.64
CA GLY A 111 4.16 -5.60 3.05
C GLY A 111 5.64 -5.37 3.26
N ASN A 112 6.11 -5.64 4.47
CA ASN A 112 7.52 -5.55 4.86
C ASN A 112 7.79 -6.47 6.05
N LEU A 113 8.83 -7.28 5.96
CA LEU A 113 9.24 -8.16 7.05
C LEU A 113 10.08 -7.39 8.08
N SER A 114 9.72 -7.49 9.35
CA SER A 114 10.50 -6.93 10.46
C SER A 114 11.81 -7.70 10.69
N ASN A 115 11.84 -9.00 10.35
CA ASN A 115 13.02 -9.86 10.49
C ASN A 115 13.76 -10.15 9.17
N ALA A 116 13.51 -9.38 8.11
CA ALA A 116 14.11 -9.61 6.79
C ALA A 116 15.63 -9.69 6.79
N LEU A 117 16.30 -8.78 7.51
CA LEU A 117 17.77 -8.73 7.60
C LEU A 117 18.36 -9.93 8.34
N GLN A 118 17.71 -10.38 9.40
CA GLN A 118 18.12 -11.58 10.13
C GLN A 118 18.04 -12.80 9.23
N LEU A 119 16.90 -13.02 8.57
CA LEU A 119 16.70 -14.15 7.66
C LEU A 119 17.69 -14.11 6.49
N ARG A 120 17.91 -12.94 5.90
CA ARG A 120 18.88 -12.75 4.81
C ARG A 120 20.28 -13.14 5.26
N ARG A 121 20.72 -12.68 6.44
CA ARG A 121 22.04 -13.02 6.99
C ARG A 121 22.22 -14.52 7.22
N GLU A 122 21.19 -15.19 7.76
CA GLU A 122 21.20 -16.65 7.93
C GLU A 122 21.36 -17.38 6.58
N LEU A 123 20.68 -16.90 5.55
CA LEU A 123 20.73 -17.46 4.21
C LEU A 123 22.09 -17.21 3.56
N GLU A 124 22.64 -16.01 3.61
CA GLU A 124 23.96 -15.65 3.09
C GLU A 124 25.07 -16.47 3.76
N LEU A 125 25.02 -16.67 5.08
CA LEU A 125 25.96 -17.53 5.81
C LEU A 125 25.85 -19.01 5.39
N SER A 126 24.72 -19.44 4.84
CA SER A 126 24.53 -20.78 4.25
C SER A 126 24.84 -20.84 2.77
N GLY A 127 25.38 -19.76 2.17
CA GLY A 127 25.81 -19.69 0.77
C GLY A 127 24.77 -19.17 -0.22
N ALA A 128 23.67 -18.58 0.24
CA ALA A 128 22.70 -17.94 -0.68
C ALA A 128 23.30 -16.67 -1.30
N ILE A 129 23.05 -16.46 -2.59
CA ILE A 129 23.49 -15.30 -3.37
C ILE A 129 22.26 -14.49 -3.75
N PHE A 130 22.14 -13.26 -3.24
CA PHE A 130 21.03 -12.38 -3.52
C PHE A 130 21.31 -11.48 -4.73
N HIS A 131 20.28 -11.26 -5.54
CA HIS A 131 20.30 -10.41 -6.74
C HIS A 131 19.54 -9.10 -6.54
N THR A 132 18.76 -9.02 -5.48
CA THR A 132 17.94 -7.85 -5.13
C THR A 132 18.20 -7.41 -3.70
N THR A 133 17.73 -6.22 -3.36
CA THR A 133 17.73 -5.71 -1.98
C THR A 133 16.35 -5.85 -1.32
N SER A 134 15.38 -6.45 -2.04
CA SER A 134 14.01 -6.66 -1.57
C SER A 134 13.92 -7.85 -0.58
N ASP A 135 13.12 -7.69 0.46
CA ASP A 135 12.74 -8.76 1.39
C ASP A 135 11.96 -9.89 0.71
N THR A 136 11.31 -9.62 -0.41
CA THR A 136 10.60 -10.61 -1.22
C THR A 136 11.54 -11.72 -1.71
N GLU A 137 12.77 -11.39 -2.07
CA GLU A 137 13.76 -12.42 -2.44
C GLU A 137 14.14 -13.27 -1.24
N THR A 138 14.22 -12.70 -0.03
CA THR A 138 14.42 -13.44 1.21
C THR A 138 13.28 -14.45 1.43
N ILE A 139 12.03 -14.03 1.24
CA ILE A 139 10.86 -14.93 1.32
C ILE A 139 11.01 -16.08 0.33
N ALA A 140 11.34 -15.79 -0.94
CA ALA A 140 11.52 -16.80 -1.96
C ALA A 140 12.60 -17.84 -1.60
N TYR A 141 13.73 -17.39 -1.02
CA TYR A 141 14.78 -18.28 -0.52
C TYR A 141 14.31 -19.16 0.64
N VAL A 142 13.58 -18.61 1.61
CA VAL A 142 13.05 -19.40 2.73
C VAL A 142 12.10 -20.48 2.20
N ILE A 143 11.15 -20.12 1.31
CA ILE A 143 10.22 -21.09 0.70
C ILE A 143 10.97 -22.20 -0.03
N THR A 144 11.96 -21.84 -0.87
CA THR A 144 12.70 -22.83 -1.65
C THR A 144 13.56 -23.75 -0.77
N ARG A 145 14.13 -23.23 0.31
CA ARG A 145 14.87 -24.00 1.30
C ARG A 145 13.96 -25.00 2.04
N GLU A 146 12.81 -24.55 2.53
CA GLU A 146 11.83 -25.43 3.16
C GLU A 146 11.30 -26.48 2.17
N ARG A 147 11.14 -26.13 0.89
CA ARG A 147 10.67 -27.04 -0.16
C ARG A 147 11.61 -28.22 -0.41
N ILE A 148 12.88 -28.15 -0.05
CA ILE A 148 13.83 -29.28 -0.19
C ILE A 148 13.32 -30.50 0.57
N THR A 149 12.86 -30.30 1.80
CA THR A 149 12.41 -31.37 2.72
C THR A 149 10.91 -31.52 2.81
N ALA A 150 10.15 -30.46 2.51
CA ALA A 150 8.69 -30.50 2.60
C ALA A 150 8.07 -31.40 1.52
N PRO A 151 7.00 -32.16 1.83
CA PRO A 151 6.34 -33.07 0.90
C PRO A 151 5.65 -32.32 -0.26
N SER A 152 5.18 -31.12 -0.03
CA SER A 152 4.48 -30.29 -1.02
C SER A 152 4.91 -28.83 -0.94
N ILE A 153 4.54 -28.01 -1.92
CA ILE A 153 4.79 -26.56 -1.88
C ILE A 153 3.95 -25.90 -0.78
N GLN A 154 2.72 -26.36 -0.53
CA GLN A 154 1.87 -25.85 0.55
C GLN A 154 2.53 -26.08 1.91
N ALA A 155 3.06 -27.29 2.16
CA ALA A 155 3.79 -27.58 3.40
C ALA A 155 5.05 -26.74 3.56
N ALA A 156 5.75 -26.42 2.44
CA ALA A 156 6.91 -25.50 2.47
C ALA A 156 6.49 -24.07 2.81
N VAL A 157 5.39 -23.59 2.23
CA VAL A 157 4.83 -22.26 2.51
C VAL A 157 4.38 -22.19 3.98
N SER A 158 3.67 -23.21 4.49
CA SER A 158 3.25 -23.26 5.90
C SER A 158 4.44 -23.15 6.86
N ARG A 159 5.51 -23.93 6.64
CA ARG A 159 6.75 -23.82 7.45
C ARG A 159 7.45 -22.46 7.28
N THR A 160 7.27 -21.82 6.12
CA THR A 160 7.83 -20.48 5.88
C THR A 160 7.09 -19.45 6.73
N VAL A 161 5.76 -19.52 6.81
CA VAL A 161 4.95 -18.60 7.64
C VAL A 161 5.43 -18.61 9.10
N ASP A 162 5.82 -19.77 9.65
CA ASP A 162 6.38 -19.88 11.01
C ASP A 162 7.70 -19.11 11.22
N ARG A 163 8.37 -18.72 10.14
CA ARG A 163 9.68 -18.04 10.18
C ARG A 163 9.62 -16.57 9.88
N LEU A 164 8.55 -16.12 9.24
CA LEU A 164 8.38 -14.73 8.83
C LEU A 164 7.76 -13.90 9.94
N GLU A 165 8.35 -12.74 10.24
CA GLU A 165 7.78 -11.73 11.11
C GLU A 165 7.52 -10.43 10.34
N GLY A 166 6.42 -9.75 10.65
CA GLY A 166 6.02 -8.51 9.99
C GLY A 166 4.80 -8.67 9.08
N ALA A 167 4.64 -7.75 8.16
CA ALA A 167 3.52 -7.72 7.24
C ALA A 167 3.83 -8.44 5.94
N PHE A 168 2.98 -9.41 5.54
CA PHE A 168 3.09 -10.04 4.24
C PHE A 168 1.76 -10.54 3.70
N SER A 169 1.32 -9.96 2.59
CA SER A 169 0.30 -10.54 1.72
C SER A 169 1.00 -11.04 0.45
N LEU A 170 1.01 -12.34 0.26
CA LEU A 170 1.74 -13.00 -0.82
C LEU A 170 0.78 -13.56 -1.86
N VAL A 171 1.12 -13.37 -3.13
CA VAL A 171 0.52 -14.10 -4.25
C VAL A 171 1.66 -14.76 -5.00
N MET A 172 1.61 -16.07 -5.09
CA MET A 172 2.68 -16.85 -5.70
C MET A 172 2.13 -17.99 -6.56
N MET A 173 2.90 -18.41 -7.53
CA MET A 173 2.57 -19.59 -8.33
C MET A 173 3.77 -20.54 -8.45
N SER A 174 3.46 -21.82 -8.38
CA SER A 174 4.32 -22.91 -8.84
C SER A 174 3.92 -23.31 -10.25
N SER A 175 4.52 -24.37 -10.80
CA SER A 175 4.15 -24.86 -12.13
C SER A 175 2.66 -25.29 -12.24
N THR A 176 1.99 -25.62 -11.14
CA THR A 176 0.62 -26.19 -11.15
C THR A 176 -0.36 -25.53 -10.18
N LYS A 177 0.08 -24.63 -9.30
CA LYS A 177 -0.73 -24.07 -8.23
C LYS A 177 -0.53 -22.55 -8.11
N LEU A 178 -1.65 -21.84 -7.91
CA LEU A 178 -1.63 -20.47 -7.40
C LEU A 178 -1.85 -20.53 -5.89
N ILE A 179 -1.08 -19.79 -5.11
CA ILE A 179 -1.13 -19.78 -3.65
C ILE A 179 -1.21 -18.33 -3.18
N ALA A 180 -2.15 -18.04 -2.31
CA ALA A 180 -2.30 -16.75 -1.65
C ALA A 180 -2.09 -16.94 -0.14
N VAL A 181 -1.34 -16.05 0.49
CA VAL A 181 -1.02 -16.11 1.91
C VAL A 181 -1.23 -14.74 2.52
N ARG A 182 -1.91 -14.67 3.65
CA ARG A 182 -2.00 -13.46 4.46
C ARG A 182 -1.32 -13.71 5.79
N ASP A 183 -0.50 -12.76 6.27
CA ASP A 183 0.21 -12.90 7.55
C ASP A 183 -0.75 -13.14 8.73
N PRO A 184 -0.29 -13.75 9.86
CA PRO A 184 -1.16 -14.09 11.00
C PRO A 184 -1.83 -12.89 11.66
N HIS A 185 -1.25 -11.69 11.55
CA HIS A 185 -1.88 -10.45 12.02
C HIS A 185 -2.87 -9.85 11.00
N GLY A 186 -2.75 -10.21 9.71
CA GLY A 186 -3.55 -9.66 8.64
C GLY A 186 -3.29 -8.19 8.36
N PHE A 187 -2.03 -7.74 8.48
CA PHE A 187 -1.66 -6.32 8.32
C PHE A 187 -2.12 -5.74 6.99
N ARG A 188 -1.93 -6.48 5.89
CA ARG A 188 -2.32 -6.01 4.55
C ARG A 188 -3.54 -6.76 4.05
N PRO A 189 -4.42 -6.07 3.30
CA PRO A 189 -5.61 -6.71 2.77
C PRO A 189 -5.23 -7.71 1.67
N LEU A 190 -6.02 -8.78 1.59
CA LEU A 190 -5.97 -9.75 0.52
C LEU A 190 -7.34 -10.42 0.40
N CYS A 191 -7.90 -10.47 -0.81
CA CYS A 191 -9.20 -11.06 -1.06
C CYS A 191 -9.18 -11.91 -2.32
N TYR A 192 -10.22 -12.71 -2.52
CA TYR A 192 -10.39 -13.43 -3.78
C TYR A 192 -11.82 -13.37 -4.30
N GLY A 193 -11.93 -13.55 -5.59
CA GLY A 193 -13.19 -13.59 -6.33
C GLY A 193 -13.19 -14.69 -7.37
N LYS A 194 -14.37 -14.92 -7.95
CA LYS A 194 -14.59 -15.92 -8.99
C LYS A 194 -15.32 -15.30 -10.17
N MET A 195 -14.82 -15.53 -11.37
CA MET A 195 -15.47 -15.13 -12.62
C MET A 195 -16.55 -16.16 -13.02
N LYS A 196 -17.48 -15.76 -13.89
CA LYS A 196 -18.57 -16.62 -14.37
C LYS A 196 -18.08 -17.89 -15.10
N ASP A 197 -16.91 -17.83 -15.72
CA ASP A 197 -16.28 -18.95 -16.43
C ASP A 197 -15.53 -19.93 -15.50
N GLY A 198 -15.48 -19.62 -14.19
CA GLY A 198 -14.83 -20.41 -13.17
C GLY A 198 -13.40 -19.98 -12.85
N THR A 199 -12.86 -18.96 -13.51
CA THR A 199 -11.54 -18.38 -13.22
C THR A 199 -11.53 -17.73 -11.84
N TYR A 200 -10.50 -18.01 -11.04
CA TYR A 200 -10.29 -17.40 -9.73
C TYR A 200 -9.31 -16.23 -9.83
N ILE A 201 -9.63 -15.18 -9.10
CA ILE A 201 -8.83 -13.95 -9.01
C ILE A 201 -8.48 -13.71 -7.55
N VAL A 202 -7.21 -13.42 -7.28
CA VAL A 202 -6.72 -12.96 -5.97
C VAL A 202 -6.23 -11.54 -6.13
N ALA A 203 -6.55 -10.64 -5.20
CA ALA A 203 -6.14 -9.24 -5.27
C ALA A 203 -5.96 -8.62 -3.89
N SER A 204 -5.14 -7.58 -3.81
CA SER A 204 -5.01 -6.76 -2.59
C SER A 204 -6.33 -6.11 -2.20
N GLU A 205 -7.16 -5.71 -3.16
CA GLU A 205 -8.42 -4.99 -2.91
C GLU A 205 -9.57 -5.51 -3.78
N SER A 206 -10.80 -5.44 -3.24
CA SER A 206 -12.02 -5.85 -3.93
C SER A 206 -12.32 -5.04 -5.20
N CYS A 207 -11.88 -3.77 -5.28
CA CYS A 207 -12.02 -2.96 -6.48
C CYS A 207 -11.34 -3.59 -7.70
N ALA A 208 -10.23 -4.33 -7.51
CA ALA A 208 -9.53 -5.01 -8.58
C ALA A 208 -10.30 -6.27 -9.08
N LEU A 209 -11.06 -6.92 -8.21
CA LEU A 209 -11.96 -8.01 -8.60
C LEU A 209 -13.07 -7.48 -9.50
N HIS A 210 -13.70 -6.37 -9.09
CA HIS A 210 -14.76 -5.73 -9.87
C HIS A 210 -14.28 -5.29 -11.25
N ALA A 211 -13.05 -4.74 -11.34
CA ALA A 211 -12.47 -4.27 -12.60
C ALA A 211 -12.32 -5.37 -13.65
N VAL A 212 -12.11 -6.63 -13.25
CA VAL A 212 -12.00 -7.77 -14.15
C VAL A 212 -13.29 -8.59 -14.24
N GLY A 213 -14.38 -8.14 -13.60
CA GLY A 213 -15.68 -8.82 -13.63
C GLY A 213 -15.75 -10.09 -12.76
N ALA A 214 -14.89 -10.21 -11.77
CA ALA A 214 -14.94 -11.28 -10.78
C ALA A 214 -15.90 -10.93 -9.63
N GLU A 215 -16.74 -11.87 -9.24
CA GLU A 215 -17.60 -11.73 -8.07
C GLU A 215 -16.77 -11.96 -6.81
N PHE A 216 -16.80 -10.99 -5.88
CA PHE A 216 -16.14 -11.08 -4.58
C PHE A 216 -16.69 -12.29 -3.80
N GLN A 217 -15.81 -13.15 -3.33
CA GLN A 217 -16.19 -14.28 -2.50
C GLN A 217 -15.98 -13.95 -1.01
N ARG A 218 -14.77 -13.60 -0.64
CA ARG A 218 -14.40 -13.15 0.72
C ARG A 218 -12.98 -12.62 0.79
N ASP A 219 -12.66 -11.95 1.89
CA ASP A 219 -11.30 -11.71 2.30
C ASP A 219 -10.60 -13.03 2.70
N ILE A 220 -9.28 -13.10 2.48
CA ILE A 220 -8.43 -14.18 2.99
C ILE A 220 -8.16 -13.89 4.46
N LEU A 221 -8.38 -14.90 5.31
CA LEU A 221 -8.25 -14.73 6.75
C LEU A 221 -6.79 -14.46 7.16
N PRO A 222 -6.56 -13.70 8.25
CA PRO A 222 -5.24 -13.60 8.85
C PRO A 222 -4.68 -14.99 9.19
N GLY A 223 -3.48 -15.31 8.68
CA GLY A 223 -2.83 -16.61 8.83
C GLY A 223 -3.29 -17.68 7.83
N GLU A 224 -4.21 -17.39 6.92
CA GLU A 224 -4.69 -18.36 5.94
C GLU A 224 -3.71 -18.51 4.75
N ILE A 225 -3.52 -19.78 4.34
CA ILE A 225 -2.86 -20.16 3.09
C ILE A 225 -3.92 -20.77 2.16
N LEU A 226 -4.30 -20.03 1.13
CA LEU A 226 -5.31 -20.42 0.17
C LEU A 226 -4.64 -20.89 -1.12
N THR A 227 -4.91 -22.12 -1.53
CA THR A 227 -4.34 -22.74 -2.73
C THR A 227 -5.43 -23.02 -3.76
N PHE A 228 -5.15 -22.66 -5.01
CA PHE A 228 -5.97 -22.95 -6.19
C PHE A 228 -5.22 -23.94 -7.08
N ASP A 229 -5.82 -25.06 -7.39
CA ASP A 229 -5.27 -26.08 -8.29
C ASP A 229 -6.37 -26.81 -9.07
N CYS A 230 -6.01 -27.88 -9.80
CA CYS A 230 -6.96 -28.64 -10.62
C CYS A 230 -8.08 -29.30 -9.82
N ASP A 231 -7.86 -29.56 -8.52
CA ASP A 231 -8.83 -30.18 -7.61
C ASP A 231 -9.75 -29.15 -6.95
N GLY A 232 -9.45 -27.84 -7.12
CA GLY A 232 -10.27 -26.74 -6.63
C GLY A 232 -9.52 -25.78 -5.70
N ILE A 233 -10.20 -25.35 -4.63
CA ILE A 233 -9.67 -24.44 -3.61
C ILE A 233 -9.39 -25.24 -2.33
N HIS A 234 -8.19 -25.08 -1.80
CA HIS A 234 -7.78 -25.68 -0.53
C HIS A 234 -7.36 -24.58 0.44
N SER A 235 -7.99 -24.53 1.60
CA SER A 235 -7.69 -23.58 2.66
C SER A 235 -6.94 -24.28 3.80
N ASP A 236 -5.74 -23.80 4.11
CA ASP A 236 -5.00 -24.17 5.32
C ASP A 236 -5.11 -23.01 6.32
N THR A 237 -5.77 -23.28 7.43
CA THR A 237 -6.04 -22.33 8.52
C THR A 237 -5.18 -22.58 9.75
N SER A 238 -4.12 -23.38 9.63
CA SER A 238 -3.26 -23.78 10.76
C SER A 238 -2.60 -22.60 11.48
N HIS A 239 -2.38 -21.49 10.77
CA HIS A 239 -1.82 -20.27 11.33
C HIS A 239 -2.89 -19.22 11.69
N CYS A 240 -4.18 -19.49 11.44
CA CYS A 240 -5.24 -18.57 11.83
C CYS A 240 -5.41 -18.54 13.35
N GLY A 241 -5.49 -17.33 13.91
CA GLY A 241 -5.65 -17.12 15.36
C GLY A 241 -4.37 -17.40 16.18
N THR A 242 -3.22 -17.66 15.56
CA THR A 242 -1.92 -17.79 16.26
C THR A 242 -1.38 -16.44 16.73
N ALA A 243 -1.86 -15.35 16.15
CA ALA A 243 -1.54 -13.98 16.55
C ALA A 243 -2.82 -13.13 16.59
N PRO A 244 -2.84 -12.03 17.37
CA PRO A 244 -3.96 -11.10 17.36
C PRO A 244 -4.09 -10.43 15.99
N LYS A 245 -5.30 -10.28 15.48
CA LYS A 245 -5.56 -9.53 14.25
C LYS A 245 -5.17 -8.06 14.45
N LYS A 246 -4.39 -7.52 13.53
CA LYS A 246 -3.83 -6.16 13.57
C LYS A 246 -3.75 -5.55 12.16
N MET A 247 -4.89 -5.48 11.48
CA MET A 247 -4.96 -4.85 10.18
C MET A 247 -4.49 -3.38 10.25
N CYS A 248 -3.71 -2.93 9.29
CA CYS A 248 -3.23 -1.55 9.24
C CYS A 248 -4.40 -0.57 9.11
N ILE A 249 -4.63 0.27 10.12
CA ILE A 249 -5.71 1.26 10.12
C ILE A 249 -5.56 2.27 8.97
N PHE A 250 -4.32 2.51 8.52
CA PHE A 250 -4.03 3.47 7.46
C PHE A 250 -4.52 3.01 6.07
N GLU A 251 -4.84 1.72 5.92
CA GLU A 251 -5.56 1.23 4.74
C GLU A 251 -6.92 1.91 4.59
N TYR A 252 -7.68 2.07 5.68
CA TYR A 252 -8.95 2.80 5.66
C TYR A 252 -8.77 4.32 5.51
N ILE A 253 -7.73 4.89 6.11
CA ILE A 253 -7.50 6.33 6.09
C ILE A 253 -7.03 6.80 4.71
N TYR A 254 -6.09 6.05 4.09
CA TYR A 254 -5.40 6.55 2.89
C TYR A 254 -5.21 5.52 1.77
N PHE A 255 -4.62 4.33 2.03
CA PHE A 255 -4.09 3.49 0.95
C PHE A 255 -5.15 2.90 0.05
N ALA A 256 -6.19 2.29 0.62
CA ALA A 256 -7.21 1.62 -0.17
C ALA A 256 -8.10 2.60 -0.93
N ARG A 257 -8.63 2.17 -2.06
CA ARG A 257 -9.62 2.96 -2.80
C ARG A 257 -10.96 3.00 -2.04
N PRO A 258 -11.68 4.13 -2.10
CA PRO A 258 -12.97 4.27 -1.40
C PRO A 258 -14.02 3.22 -1.78
N ASP A 259 -13.97 2.72 -3.03
CA ASP A 259 -14.88 1.69 -3.53
C ASP A 259 -14.48 0.25 -3.15
N SER A 260 -13.44 0.09 -2.31
CA SER A 260 -13.03 -1.19 -1.76
C SER A 260 -13.74 -1.51 -0.44
N VAL A 261 -13.95 -2.81 -0.21
CA VAL A 261 -14.37 -3.38 1.05
C VAL A 261 -13.23 -4.25 1.57
N ILE A 262 -12.83 -4.05 2.82
CA ILE A 262 -11.73 -4.77 3.46
C ILE A 262 -12.22 -5.31 4.80
N ASP A 263 -12.07 -6.61 5.03
CA ASP A 263 -12.53 -7.29 6.25
C ASP A 263 -13.99 -6.93 6.63
N GLY A 264 -14.84 -6.79 5.60
CA GLY A 264 -16.26 -6.47 5.76
C GLY A 264 -16.57 -4.97 5.97
N VAL A 265 -15.58 -4.08 5.99
CA VAL A 265 -15.76 -2.64 6.19
C VAL A 265 -15.55 -1.88 4.87
N SER A 266 -16.52 -1.05 4.51
CA SER A 266 -16.41 -0.11 3.38
C SER A 266 -15.38 0.98 3.71
N VAL A 267 -14.39 1.15 2.84
CA VAL A 267 -13.37 2.20 2.98
C VAL A 267 -14.01 3.59 2.92
N HIS A 268 -14.97 3.79 2.00
CA HIS A 268 -15.75 5.03 1.92
C HIS A 268 -16.43 5.37 3.24
N ASP A 269 -17.17 4.41 3.81
CA ASP A 269 -17.92 4.64 5.06
C ASP A 269 -16.99 4.91 6.25
N ALA A 270 -15.82 4.25 6.29
CA ALA A 270 -14.80 4.50 7.31
C ALA A 270 -14.30 5.96 7.25
N ARG A 271 -14.01 6.46 6.04
CA ARG A 271 -13.56 7.85 5.84
C ARG A 271 -14.65 8.86 6.14
N VAL A 272 -15.91 8.59 5.76
CA VAL A 272 -17.05 9.44 6.12
C VAL A 272 -17.17 9.53 7.63
N ARG A 273 -17.10 8.41 8.36
CA ARG A 273 -17.12 8.39 9.85
C ARG A 273 -15.97 9.22 10.44
N ALA A 274 -14.76 9.15 9.88
CA ALA A 274 -13.65 9.99 10.34
C ALA A 274 -13.99 11.49 10.25
N GLY A 275 -14.62 11.91 9.18
CA GLY A 275 -15.09 13.29 9.01
C GLY A 275 -16.17 13.69 10.01
N GLU A 276 -17.15 12.83 10.27
CA GLU A 276 -18.21 13.05 11.27
C GLU A 276 -17.63 13.20 12.68
N ILE A 277 -16.64 12.38 13.03
CA ILE A 277 -15.93 12.47 14.31
C ILE A 277 -15.15 13.78 14.41
N LEU A 278 -14.45 14.18 13.35
CA LEU A 278 -13.72 15.45 13.30
C LEU A 278 -14.62 16.66 13.48
N ALA A 279 -15.84 16.65 12.94
CA ALA A 279 -16.81 17.72 13.13
C ALA A 279 -17.25 17.85 14.59
N LYS A 280 -17.37 16.73 15.31
CA LYS A 280 -17.73 16.70 16.74
C LYS A 280 -16.58 17.12 17.64
N THR A 281 -15.36 16.62 17.35
CA THR A 281 -14.18 16.84 18.22
C THR A 281 -13.49 18.17 17.94
N HIS A 282 -13.52 18.62 16.69
CA HIS A 282 -12.87 19.86 16.23
C HIS A 282 -13.81 20.70 15.35
N PRO A 283 -14.93 21.21 15.92
CA PRO A 283 -15.83 22.09 15.18
C PRO A 283 -15.14 23.38 14.74
N ALA A 284 -15.64 23.99 13.68
CA ALA A 284 -15.20 25.29 13.20
C ALA A 284 -16.40 26.14 12.75
N ASP A 285 -16.32 27.44 12.96
CA ASP A 285 -17.27 28.39 12.37
C ASP A 285 -16.76 28.77 10.98
N ALA A 286 -17.36 28.17 9.93
CA ALA A 286 -16.90 28.29 8.57
C ALA A 286 -18.06 28.33 7.56
N ASP A 287 -17.76 28.78 6.35
CA ASP A 287 -18.75 29.00 5.31
C ASP A 287 -18.81 27.81 4.32
N ILE A 288 -17.74 26.99 4.26
CA ILE A 288 -17.63 25.87 3.34
C ILE A 288 -16.68 24.80 3.87
N VAL A 289 -16.98 23.53 3.61
CA VAL A 289 -16.08 22.39 3.79
C VAL A 289 -15.57 21.92 2.44
N ILE A 290 -14.26 21.72 2.32
CA ILE A 290 -13.62 21.17 1.14
C ILE A 290 -12.69 20.00 1.51
N GLY A 291 -12.52 19.04 0.62
CA GLY A 291 -11.54 17.96 0.77
C GLY A 291 -10.29 18.17 -0.09
N VAL A 292 -9.15 17.75 0.40
CA VAL A 292 -7.94 17.65 -0.43
C VAL A 292 -8.05 16.40 -1.30
N PRO A 293 -8.02 16.53 -2.64
CA PRO A 293 -8.14 15.37 -3.54
C PRO A 293 -6.91 14.45 -3.51
N ASP A 294 -7.07 13.09 -3.49
CA ASP A 294 -8.32 12.36 -3.55
C ASP A 294 -8.78 11.87 -2.15
N SER A 295 -7.84 11.69 -1.23
CA SER A 295 -8.01 11.01 0.08
C SER A 295 -8.89 11.77 1.08
N GLY A 296 -8.85 13.11 1.05
CA GLY A 296 -9.64 13.95 1.96
C GLY A 296 -11.12 14.12 1.58
N LEU A 297 -11.55 13.67 0.40
CA LEU A 297 -12.89 13.98 -0.12
C LEU A 297 -14.01 13.33 0.71
N ASP A 298 -13.88 12.04 1.03
CA ASP A 298 -14.91 11.31 1.77
C ASP A 298 -15.03 11.82 3.22
N ALA A 299 -13.90 12.10 3.88
CA ALA A 299 -13.87 12.67 5.22
C ALA A 299 -14.44 14.10 5.23
N ALA A 300 -14.18 14.91 4.21
CA ALA A 300 -14.78 16.24 4.07
C ALA A 300 -16.30 16.15 3.93
N MET A 301 -16.80 15.16 3.19
CA MET A 301 -18.24 14.91 3.05
C MET A 301 -18.86 14.54 4.40
N GLY A 302 -18.18 13.67 5.19
CA GLY A 302 -18.62 13.32 6.56
C GLY A 302 -18.62 14.54 7.48
N TYR A 303 -17.58 15.35 7.45
CA TYR A 303 -17.50 16.59 8.23
C TYR A 303 -18.63 17.57 7.89
N ALA A 304 -18.87 17.80 6.60
CA ALA A 304 -19.94 18.68 6.14
C ALA A 304 -21.33 18.19 6.57
N ARG A 305 -21.57 16.89 6.47
CA ARG A 305 -22.84 16.25 6.84
C ARG A 305 -23.13 16.41 8.34
N GLU A 306 -22.13 16.20 9.19
CA GLU A 306 -22.28 16.30 10.66
C GLU A 306 -22.34 17.75 11.16
N SER A 307 -21.52 18.65 10.59
CA SER A 307 -21.45 20.05 10.99
C SER A 307 -22.59 20.91 10.44
N GLY A 308 -23.26 20.45 9.37
CA GLY A 308 -24.25 21.25 8.63
C GLY A 308 -23.65 22.35 7.75
N ILE A 309 -22.32 22.48 7.69
CA ILE A 309 -21.62 23.43 6.81
C ILE A 309 -21.66 22.87 5.37
N PRO A 310 -21.99 23.69 4.34
CA PRO A 310 -22.06 23.23 2.96
C PRO A 310 -20.73 22.60 2.48
N TYR A 311 -20.81 21.45 1.80
CA TYR A 311 -19.69 20.85 1.09
C TYR A 311 -19.50 21.51 -0.29
N GLY A 312 -18.24 21.79 -0.66
CA GLY A 312 -17.91 22.34 -1.97
C GLY A 312 -16.61 21.79 -2.54
N ILE A 313 -16.36 22.06 -3.82
CA ILE A 313 -15.11 21.67 -4.50
C ILE A 313 -14.15 22.85 -4.50
N GLY A 314 -13.34 22.96 -3.46
CA GLY A 314 -12.36 24.07 -3.32
C GLY A 314 -11.04 23.80 -4.01
N LEU A 315 -10.72 22.54 -4.30
CA LEU A 315 -9.47 22.09 -4.96
C LEU A 315 -9.77 21.09 -6.08
N ILE A 316 -9.10 21.24 -7.21
CA ILE A 316 -9.16 20.30 -8.33
C ILE A 316 -7.77 19.70 -8.56
N LYS A 317 -7.71 18.37 -8.61
CA LYS A 317 -6.48 17.64 -8.99
C LYS A 317 -6.41 17.50 -10.49
N ASN A 318 -5.27 17.87 -11.08
CA ASN A 318 -4.99 17.59 -12.47
C ASN A 318 -4.73 16.09 -12.69
N LYS A 319 -5.71 15.39 -13.27
CA LYS A 319 -5.66 13.93 -13.48
C LYS A 319 -4.68 13.50 -14.58
N TYR A 320 -4.24 14.44 -15.43
CA TYR A 320 -3.32 14.17 -16.53
C TYR A 320 -1.84 14.26 -16.16
N ILE A 321 -1.54 14.64 -14.92
CA ILE A 321 -0.17 14.73 -14.42
C ILE A 321 0.07 13.56 -13.46
N GLY A 322 0.90 12.60 -13.91
CA GLY A 322 1.36 11.50 -13.07
C GLY A 322 2.29 11.96 -11.94
N ARG A 323 2.45 11.13 -10.90
CA ARG A 323 3.41 11.39 -9.81
C ARG A 323 4.87 11.39 -10.27
N THR A 324 5.16 10.71 -11.38
CA THR A 324 6.50 10.61 -11.99
C THR A 324 6.89 11.83 -12.81
N PHE A 325 6.05 12.86 -12.92
CA PHE A 325 6.42 14.08 -13.62
C PHE A 325 7.59 14.79 -12.91
N ILE A 326 8.79 14.63 -13.47
CA ILE A 326 10.01 15.32 -13.08
C ILE A 326 10.14 16.54 -13.97
N ALA A 327 9.90 17.75 -13.42
CA ALA A 327 10.19 18.97 -14.15
C ALA A 327 11.72 19.10 -14.36
N PRO A 328 12.19 19.48 -15.56
CA PRO A 328 13.61 19.73 -15.78
C PRO A 328 14.08 20.93 -14.97
N GLY A 329 15.06 20.70 -14.06
CA GLY A 329 15.72 21.73 -13.24
C GLY A 329 15.34 21.71 -11.75
N GLN A 330 16.34 21.98 -10.89
CA GLN A 330 16.16 21.93 -9.42
C GLN A 330 15.26 23.05 -8.84
N ASP A 331 15.08 24.14 -9.55
CA ASP A 331 14.29 25.31 -9.09
C ASP A 331 12.77 25.14 -9.26
N HIS A 332 12.32 24.10 -9.96
CA HIS A 332 10.90 23.90 -10.31
C HIS A 332 10.08 23.04 -9.34
N ARG A 333 10.63 22.63 -8.18
CA ARG A 333 9.87 21.88 -7.16
C ARG A 333 8.68 22.68 -6.57
N VAL A 334 8.77 24.00 -6.60
CA VAL A 334 7.70 24.90 -6.13
C VAL A 334 6.50 24.88 -7.08
N ASP A 335 6.73 24.72 -8.38
CA ASP A 335 5.66 24.71 -9.39
C ASP A 335 4.89 23.39 -9.47
N GLN A 336 5.46 22.29 -8.99
CA GLN A 336 4.84 20.97 -9.10
C GLN A 336 3.50 20.84 -8.33
N VAL A 337 3.36 21.49 -7.18
CA VAL A 337 2.10 21.47 -6.43
C VAL A 337 1.05 22.31 -7.14
N LYS A 338 1.42 23.47 -7.66
CA LYS A 338 0.52 24.36 -8.44
C LYS A 338 -0.01 23.69 -9.70
N ILE A 339 0.82 22.87 -10.35
CA ILE A 339 0.41 22.13 -11.56
C ILE A 339 -0.50 20.95 -11.22
N LYS A 340 -0.30 20.31 -10.04
CA LYS A 340 -1.07 19.14 -9.60
C LYS A 340 -2.41 19.49 -8.96
N LEU A 341 -2.46 20.59 -8.19
CA LEU A 341 -3.65 21.04 -7.47
C LEU A 341 -3.93 22.50 -7.82
N SER A 342 -5.15 22.78 -8.22
CA SER A 342 -5.63 24.13 -8.53
C SER A 342 -6.80 24.49 -7.62
N PRO A 343 -6.79 25.69 -6.95
CA PRO A 343 -7.92 26.13 -6.17
C PRO A 343 -9.07 26.59 -7.10
N VAL A 344 -10.29 26.35 -6.68
CA VAL A 344 -11.50 26.91 -7.31
C VAL A 344 -11.81 28.23 -6.62
N GLU A 345 -11.29 29.30 -7.19
CA GLU A 345 -11.31 30.65 -6.59
C GLU A 345 -12.72 31.12 -6.25
N SER A 346 -13.70 30.87 -7.13
CA SER A 346 -15.14 31.21 -6.88
C SER A 346 -15.73 30.52 -5.67
N GLU A 347 -15.17 29.38 -5.27
CA GLU A 347 -15.64 28.62 -4.09
C GLU A 347 -14.99 29.08 -2.80
N VAL A 348 -13.76 29.58 -2.83
CA VAL A 348 -12.98 29.85 -1.60
C VAL A 348 -12.77 31.34 -1.32
N ARG A 349 -12.87 32.21 -2.33
CA ARG A 349 -12.60 33.65 -2.18
C ARG A 349 -13.54 34.30 -1.14
N GLY A 350 -12.94 34.95 -0.14
CA GLY A 350 -13.62 35.65 0.93
C GLY A 350 -14.32 34.76 1.97
N LYS A 351 -14.21 33.42 1.85
CA LYS A 351 -14.85 32.46 2.74
C LYS A 351 -13.90 31.97 3.83
N ARG A 352 -14.48 31.56 4.96
CA ARG A 352 -13.85 30.75 6.01
C ARG A 352 -13.99 29.27 5.57
N VAL A 353 -12.89 28.59 5.42
CA VAL A 353 -12.83 27.25 4.80
C VAL A 353 -12.44 26.21 5.83
N VAL A 354 -13.21 25.14 5.98
CA VAL A 354 -12.72 23.90 6.57
C VAL A 354 -12.11 23.05 5.46
N MET A 355 -10.81 22.78 5.55
CA MET A 355 -10.08 21.93 4.65
C MET A 355 -9.77 20.58 5.33
N VAL A 356 -10.25 19.48 4.76
CA VAL A 356 -10.03 18.13 5.30
C VAL A 356 -8.99 17.40 4.44
N ASP A 357 -7.97 16.83 5.11
CA ASP A 357 -6.94 16.00 4.49
C ASP A 357 -6.74 14.71 5.29
N ASP A 358 -6.01 13.72 4.74
CA ASP A 358 -5.78 12.43 5.41
C ASP A 358 -4.74 12.53 6.53
N SER A 359 -3.61 13.21 6.29
CA SER A 359 -2.46 13.16 7.21
C SER A 359 -1.46 14.30 7.01
N ILE A 360 -0.68 14.59 8.06
CA ILE A 360 0.49 15.47 8.00
C ILE A 360 1.71 14.70 8.49
N VAL A 361 2.74 14.55 7.62
CA VAL A 361 4.01 13.90 7.98
C VAL A 361 5.09 14.96 8.25
N ARG A 362 5.43 15.76 7.23
CA ARG A 362 6.49 16.79 7.29
C ARG A 362 5.95 18.23 7.26
N GLY A 363 4.66 18.42 6.99
CA GLY A 363 3.99 19.71 6.91
C GLY A 363 4.22 20.52 5.61
N THR A 364 5.24 20.18 4.82
CA THR A 364 5.60 20.95 3.60
C THR A 364 4.52 20.95 2.52
N THR A 365 3.85 19.82 2.29
CA THR A 365 2.75 19.72 1.32
C THR A 365 1.53 20.50 1.80
N SER A 366 1.16 20.30 3.07
CA SER A 366 0.01 20.98 3.68
C SER A 366 0.18 22.49 3.68
N GLY A 367 1.37 23.02 4.03
CA GLY A 367 1.66 24.45 3.98
C GLY A 367 1.55 25.04 2.56
N ARG A 368 1.94 24.26 1.54
CA ARG A 368 1.78 24.70 0.13
C ARG A 368 0.31 24.74 -0.30
N ILE A 369 -0.49 23.77 0.11
CA ILE A 369 -1.94 23.75 -0.20
C ILE A 369 -2.63 24.92 0.50
N VAL A 370 -2.29 25.18 1.75
CA VAL A 370 -2.78 26.36 2.50
C VAL A 370 -2.43 27.65 1.77
N GLN A 371 -1.17 27.80 1.31
CA GLN A 371 -0.77 28.98 0.56
C GLN A 371 -1.55 29.16 -0.75
N LEU A 372 -1.83 28.05 -1.48
CA LEU A 372 -2.67 28.11 -2.68
C LEU A 372 -4.08 28.63 -2.40
N LEU A 373 -4.69 28.22 -1.28
CA LEU A 373 -6.02 28.70 -0.88
C LEU A 373 -5.98 30.15 -0.41
N ARG A 374 -4.92 30.58 0.30
CA ARG A 374 -4.70 31.98 0.67
C ARG A 374 -4.55 32.87 -0.57
N ASP A 375 -3.74 32.44 -1.54
CA ASP A 375 -3.52 33.15 -2.81
C ASP A 375 -4.85 33.26 -3.61
N ALA A 376 -5.74 32.25 -3.52
CA ALA A 376 -7.08 32.28 -4.10
C ALA A 376 -8.07 33.15 -3.32
N GLY A 377 -7.66 33.75 -2.18
CA GLY A 377 -8.43 34.69 -1.40
C GLY A 377 -9.29 34.09 -0.29
N ALA A 378 -8.98 32.88 0.20
CA ALA A 378 -9.61 32.34 1.39
C ALA A 378 -9.34 33.24 2.61
N LYS A 379 -10.39 33.56 3.39
CA LYS A 379 -10.31 34.46 4.54
C LYS A 379 -9.71 33.76 5.77
N GLU A 380 -10.21 32.56 6.05
CA GLU A 380 -9.74 31.71 7.13
C GLU A 380 -9.64 30.26 6.61
N ILE A 381 -8.69 29.49 7.17
CA ILE A 381 -8.48 28.08 6.80
C ILE A 381 -8.38 27.25 8.08
N HIS A 382 -9.34 26.40 8.31
CA HIS A 382 -9.40 25.46 9.42
C HIS A 382 -9.08 24.07 8.90
N MET A 383 -7.87 23.54 9.19
CA MET A 383 -7.46 22.23 8.71
C MET A 383 -7.88 21.12 9.65
N ARG A 384 -8.42 20.05 9.09
CA ARG A 384 -8.85 18.85 9.81
C ARG A 384 -8.20 17.64 9.16
N ILE A 385 -7.58 16.80 10.00
CA ILE A 385 -6.79 15.63 9.56
C ILE A 385 -7.49 14.37 10.03
N SER A 386 -7.85 13.50 9.08
CA SER A 386 -8.59 12.25 9.35
C SER A 386 -7.73 11.11 9.91
N ALA A 387 -6.49 11.40 10.32
CA ALA A 387 -5.61 10.53 11.08
C ALA A 387 -5.14 11.21 12.38
N PRO A 388 -4.67 10.46 13.38
CA PRO A 388 -3.87 10.99 14.47
C PRO A 388 -2.50 11.49 13.99
N PRO A 389 -1.77 12.29 14.80
CA PRO A 389 -0.40 12.68 14.49
C PRO A 389 0.55 11.47 14.39
N PHE A 390 1.41 11.43 13.36
CA PHE A 390 2.48 10.42 13.27
C PHE A 390 3.59 10.71 14.28
N LEU A 391 3.84 9.76 15.18
CA LEU A 391 4.86 9.86 16.24
C LEU A 391 5.95 8.78 16.13
N HIS A 392 5.72 7.73 15.33
CA HIS A 392 6.61 6.58 15.23
C HIS A 392 6.78 6.12 13.78
N PRO A 393 7.97 5.55 13.43
CA PRO A 393 8.18 4.95 12.10
C PRO A 393 7.29 3.71 11.90
N CYS A 394 7.10 3.32 10.65
CA CYS A 394 6.39 2.09 10.30
C CYS A 394 7.38 1.01 9.86
N TYR A 395 7.24 -0.22 10.42
CA TYR A 395 8.03 -1.38 10.05
C TYR A 395 7.27 -2.39 9.17
N TYR A 396 6.01 -2.09 8.83
CA TYR A 396 5.10 -3.00 8.12
C TYR A 396 4.80 -2.60 6.68
N GLY A 397 5.56 -1.64 6.14
CA GLY A 397 5.51 -1.30 4.72
C GLY A 397 5.19 0.16 4.39
N THR A 398 4.62 0.96 5.32
CA THR A 398 4.41 2.40 5.07
C THR A 398 5.75 3.15 5.05
N ASP A 399 5.93 4.09 4.12
CA ASP A 399 7.15 4.88 3.96
C ASP A 399 7.27 5.99 5.02
N ILE A 400 7.36 5.56 6.27
CA ILE A 400 7.68 6.40 7.44
C ILE A 400 8.94 5.82 8.05
N ASP A 401 10.08 6.37 7.66
CA ASP A 401 11.41 5.78 7.88
C ASP A 401 12.06 6.20 9.20
N SER A 402 11.80 7.42 9.70
CA SER A 402 12.44 7.92 10.90
C SER A 402 11.62 9.00 11.61
N ARG A 403 11.76 9.03 12.95
CA ARG A 403 11.14 10.05 13.80
C ARG A 403 11.62 11.47 13.49
N GLU A 404 12.83 11.59 12.96
CA GLU A 404 13.43 12.89 12.62
C GLU A 404 12.66 13.63 11.53
N HIS A 405 11.96 12.91 10.69
CA HIS A 405 11.16 13.46 9.59
C HIS A 405 9.73 13.79 9.99
N LEU A 406 9.27 13.35 11.16
CA LEU A 406 7.90 13.54 11.63
C LEU A 406 7.76 14.89 12.34
N ILE A 407 6.92 15.77 11.79
CA ILE A 407 6.73 17.12 12.34
C ILE A 407 6.14 17.06 13.76
N ALA A 408 5.22 16.14 14.01
CA ALA A 408 4.57 15.98 15.30
C ALA A 408 5.49 15.42 16.41
N CYS A 409 6.69 14.91 16.07
CA CYS A 409 7.72 14.55 17.06
C CYS A 409 8.48 15.75 17.61
N ARG A 410 8.38 16.92 16.95
CA ARG A 410 9.17 18.13 17.26
C ARG A 410 8.32 19.31 17.66
N HIS A 411 7.05 19.32 17.27
CA HIS A 411 6.15 20.45 17.39
C HIS A 411 4.81 20.02 17.96
N THR A 412 4.20 20.84 18.78
CA THR A 412 2.82 20.70 19.22
C THR A 412 1.84 20.96 18.08
N VAL A 413 0.59 20.55 18.24
CA VAL A 413 -0.46 20.79 17.22
C VAL A 413 -0.61 22.28 16.90
N ALA A 414 -0.51 23.14 17.91
CA ALA A 414 -0.58 24.60 17.72
C ALA A 414 0.58 25.12 16.86
N GLU A 415 1.82 24.72 17.19
CA GLU A 415 3.02 25.10 16.42
C GLU A 415 2.97 24.55 14.98
N ILE A 416 2.45 23.33 14.79
CA ILE A 416 2.25 22.78 13.43
C ILE A 416 1.26 23.66 12.66
N GLY A 417 0.16 24.08 13.30
CA GLY A 417 -0.81 24.99 12.70
C GLY A 417 -0.18 26.30 12.25
N GLU A 418 0.68 26.91 13.08
CA GLU A 418 1.44 28.11 12.74
C GLU A 418 2.42 27.88 11.57
N ILE A 419 3.18 26.76 11.60
CA ILE A 419 4.15 26.41 10.55
C ILE A 419 3.48 26.24 9.18
N ILE A 420 2.31 25.60 9.14
CA ILE A 420 1.58 25.38 7.87
C ILE A 420 0.69 26.57 7.48
N GLY A 421 0.49 27.56 8.37
CA GLY A 421 -0.22 28.82 8.12
C GLY A 421 -1.73 28.73 8.17
N VAL A 422 -2.31 27.84 9.00
CA VAL A 422 -3.76 27.69 9.20
C VAL A 422 -4.24 28.42 10.45
N ASP A 423 -5.52 28.81 10.47
CA ASP A 423 -6.14 29.48 11.61
C ASP A 423 -6.49 28.50 12.74
N SER A 424 -6.75 27.24 12.40
CA SER A 424 -6.85 26.15 13.37
C SER A 424 -6.51 24.80 12.76
N LEU A 425 -5.96 23.90 13.58
CA LEU A 425 -5.60 22.54 13.21
C LEU A 425 -6.25 21.56 14.19
N GLY A 426 -6.87 20.50 13.66
CA GLY A 426 -7.42 19.40 14.46
C GLY A 426 -7.12 18.06 13.82
N TYR A 427 -6.72 17.09 14.62
CA TYR A 427 -6.46 15.70 14.23
C TYR A 427 -7.56 14.79 14.73
N LEU A 428 -7.80 13.68 14.03
CA LEU A 428 -8.66 12.62 14.56
C LEU A 428 -8.04 12.09 15.86
N PRO A 429 -8.82 12.03 16.98
CA PRO A 429 -8.32 11.47 18.22
C PRO A 429 -7.98 9.98 18.08
N LEU A 430 -6.90 9.53 18.74
CA LEU A 430 -6.42 8.13 18.66
C LEU A 430 -7.49 7.12 19.11
N GLU A 431 -8.22 7.45 20.17
CA GLU A 431 -9.31 6.64 20.73
C GLU A 431 -10.48 6.40 19.77
N ASN A 432 -10.64 7.26 18.76
CA ASN A 432 -11.71 7.13 17.78
C ASN A 432 -11.33 6.29 16.55
N LEU A 433 -10.08 5.79 16.45
CA LEU A 433 -9.70 4.91 15.35
C LEU A 433 -10.55 3.63 15.28
N ARG A 434 -10.97 3.08 16.42
CA ARG A 434 -11.87 1.94 16.49
C ARG A 434 -13.22 2.18 15.81
N ASP A 435 -13.69 3.42 15.83
CA ASP A 435 -14.98 3.79 15.24
C ASP A 435 -14.94 3.74 13.70
N LEU A 436 -13.73 3.82 13.08
CA LEU A 436 -13.56 3.73 11.64
C LEU A 436 -13.87 2.34 11.11
N CYS A 437 -13.41 1.30 11.80
CA CYS A 437 -13.56 -0.10 11.38
C CYS A 437 -14.52 -0.91 12.27
N GLY A 438 -15.08 -0.32 13.34
CA GLY A 438 -16.00 -1.00 14.25
C GLY A 438 -15.35 -2.08 15.11
N SER A 439 -14.01 -2.06 15.27
CA SER A 439 -13.22 -3.06 15.98
C SER A 439 -11.97 -2.43 16.57
N GLU A 440 -11.38 -3.05 17.60
CA GLU A 440 -10.06 -2.73 18.15
C GLU A 440 -8.94 -3.58 17.52
N GLU A 441 -9.27 -4.40 16.53
CA GLU A 441 -8.35 -5.33 15.86
C GLU A 441 -7.58 -4.66 14.72
N TYR A 442 -6.91 -3.54 15.01
CA TYR A 442 -6.09 -2.80 14.03
C TYR A 442 -4.70 -2.47 14.58
N CYS A 443 -3.76 -2.20 13.67
CA CYS A 443 -2.44 -1.66 13.95
C CYS A 443 -2.48 -0.14 13.83
N SER A 444 -2.08 0.55 14.90
CA SER A 444 -1.91 2.00 15.00
C SER A 444 -0.49 2.41 15.40
N ALA A 445 0.48 1.48 15.30
CA ALA A 445 1.84 1.65 15.80
C ALA A 445 2.56 2.93 15.33
N CYS A 446 2.24 3.43 14.14
CA CYS A 446 2.77 4.70 13.63
C CYS A 446 2.26 5.92 14.42
N PHE A 447 1.17 5.80 15.18
CA PHE A 447 0.59 6.85 16.03
C PHE A 447 0.96 6.66 17.51
N ASP A 448 0.87 5.44 18.05
CA ASP A 448 1.00 5.13 19.50
C ASP A 448 2.28 4.40 19.89
N GLY A 449 3.00 3.78 18.93
CA GLY A 449 4.21 3.02 19.18
C GLY A 449 3.98 1.59 19.70
N ASP A 450 2.71 1.11 19.69
CA ASP A 450 2.38 -0.26 20.06
C ASP A 450 2.56 -1.21 18.86
N TYR A 451 3.79 -1.75 18.74
CA TYR A 451 4.12 -2.64 17.61
C TYR A 451 3.74 -4.08 17.91
N PRO A 452 2.93 -4.72 17.06
CA PRO A 452 2.52 -6.12 17.24
C PRO A 452 3.63 -7.17 17.11
N THR A 453 4.76 -6.82 16.50
CA THR A 453 5.94 -7.70 16.33
C THR A 453 7.20 -7.06 16.89
N SER A 454 8.30 -7.82 16.92
CA SER A 454 9.61 -7.29 17.29
C SER A 454 10.02 -6.12 16.39
N ILE A 455 10.61 -5.09 17.01
CA ILE A 455 11.19 -3.96 16.28
C ILE A 455 12.53 -4.40 15.70
N PRO A 456 12.81 -4.16 14.39
CA PRO A 456 14.10 -4.51 13.79
C PRO A 456 15.28 -3.85 14.53
N GLU A 457 16.37 -4.60 14.75
CA GLU A 457 17.60 -4.06 15.35
C GLU A 457 18.25 -2.97 14.48
N ASP A 458 18.19 -3.13 13.16
CA ASP A 458 18.60 -2.12 12.17
C ASP A 458 17.39 -1.64 11.38
N THR A 459 17.08 -0.36 11.54
CA THR A 459 15.90 0.29 10.93
C THR A 459 16.20 0.91 9.58
N ARG A 460 17.45 0.83 9.06
CA ARG A 460 17.86 1.45 7.79
C ARG A 460 17.36 0.64 6.60
N LYS A 461 16.36 1.16 5.91
CA LYS A 461 15.73 0.54 4.73
C LYS A 461 16.67 0.51 3.49
N ASP A 462 17.71 1.35 3.47
CA ASP A 462 18.66 1.56 2.36
C ASP A 462 20.06 0.96 2.61
N GLN A 463 20.22 0.09 3.61
CA GLN A 463 21.51 -0.44 4.06
C GLN A 463 22.36 -1.03 2.92
N PHE A 464 21.73 -1.70 1.95
CA PHE A 464 22.41 -2.33 0.82
C PHE A 464 22.67 -1.39 -0.37
N GLU A 465 22.20 -0.15 -0.33
CA GLU A 465 22.22 0.82 -1.44
C GLU A 465 23.10 2.03 -1.17
N GLN A 466 23.63 2.16 0.05
CA GLN A 466 24.50 3.26 0.42
C GLN A 466 25.86 3.14 -0.30
N LYS A 467 26.27 4.22 -0.95
CA LYS A 467 27.63 4.32 -1.54
C LYS A 467 28.67 4.21 -0.43
N LEU A 468 29.78 3.54 -0.70
CA LEU A 468 30.90 3.45 0.24
C LEU A 468 31.34 4.80 0.81
N SER A 469 31.27 5.86 0.00
CA SER A 469 31.56 7.23 0.40
C SER A 469 30.56 7.87 1.38
N GLN A 470 29.39 7.25 1.55
CA GLN A 470 28.32 7.74 2.43
C GLN A 470 28.30 6.98 3.78
N ARG A 471 29.07 5.89 3.90
CA ARG A 471 29.17 5.12 5.14
C ARG A 471 29.99 5.87 6.16
N LYS A 472 29.53 5.86 7.42
CA LYS A 472 30.30 6.44 8.54
C LYS A 472 31.53 5.59 8.82
N ALA A 473 32.66 6.24 9.17
CA ALA A 473 33.90 5.54 9.53
C ALA A 473 33.63 4.58 10.73
N GLY A 474 33.86 3.29 10.53
CA GLY A 474 33.63 2.23 11.53
C GLY A 474 32.49 1.26 11.24
N GLU A 475 31.63 1.51 10.26
CA GLU A 475 30.65 0.54 9.80
C GLU A 475 31.34 -0.54 8.94
N LYS A 476 31.28 -1.79 9.39
CA LYS A 476 31.79 -2.93 8.59
C LYS A 476 30.89 -3.16 7.36
N PRO A 477 31.50 -3.62 6.25
CA PRO A 477 30.75 -3.93 5.01
C PRO A 477 29.69 -5.01 5.24
#